data_b3c947f848502ace8d29124f45cf8259
#
_entry.id   b3c947f848502ace8d29124f45cf8259
#
_cell.length_a   1.000
_cell.length_b   1.000
_cell.length_c   1.000
_cell.angle_alpha   90.00
_cell.angle_beta   90.00
_cell.angle_gamma   90.00
#
_symmetry.space_group_name_H-M   'P 1'
#
loop_
_entity.id
_entity.type
_entity.pdbx_description
1 polymer ?
#
loop_
_entity_poly.entity_id
_entity_poly.type
_entity_poly.pdbx_seq_one_letter_code
_entity_poly.pdbx_strand_id
1 'polypeptide(L)'
;DLGLRLGDKLRIDGGQNRESIVSVAGRFEFGVRELDSRHVYVDMRQAQSLLNLPGAATTIDVTVDDIFAAQTVAAGIARRTGLKAESWMETNAQLMNALRSQSLSTQMISTFVALSVALGIASVLSVSVVQRTREIGILRAMGARQQQMLRVFLIQGALLGLAGSLLGGIAGYGLVGMFNMFGATLFYIPLNPWLLVAATGLATITGIFSAALPARRAAALDPVEAIRHG
;
A
#
# COMPACT_ATOMS: atom_id res chain seq x y z
N ASP A 1 29.44 14.75 -16.76
CA ASP A 1 29.62 16.20 -16.60
C ASP A 1 30.64 16.67 -17.64
N LEU A 2 30.17 17.38 -18.69
CA LEU A 2 31.03 17.83 -19.79
C LEU A 2 31.80 19.12 -19.45
N GLY A 3 31.61 19.66 -18.24
CA GLY A 3 32.25 20.90 -17.79
C GLY A 3 31.82 22.17 -18.56
N LEU A 4 30.70 22.09 -19.31
CA LEU A 4 30.21 23.18 -20.15
C LEU A 4 29.51 24.27 -19.33
N ARG A 5 29.65 25.51 -19.76
CA ARG A 5 28.97 26.70 -19.21
C ARG A 5 27.86 27.16 -20.15
N LEU A 6 26.93 27.96 -19.63
CA LEU A 6 25.93 28.62 -20.42
C LEU A 6 26.59 29.48 -21.50
N GLY A 7 26.16 29.31 -22.76
CA GLY A 7 26.71 30.01 -23.91
C GLY A 7 27.86 29.28 -24.65
N ASP A 8 28.42 28.22 -24.05
CA ASP A 8 29.45 27.44 -24.72
C ASP A 8 28.91 26.73 -25.95
N LYS A 9 29.77 26.50 -26.91
CA LYS A 9 29.43 25.79 -28.15
C LYS A 9 29.68 24.32 -28.00
N LEU A 10 28.63 23.49 -28.19
CA LEU A 10 28.68 22.05 -28.22
C LEU A 10 28.49 21.55 -29.64
N ARG A 11 29.38 20.65 -30.07
CA ARG A 11 29.22 19.95 -31.35
C ARG A 11 28.48 18.64 -31.07
N ILE A 12 27.33 18.50 -31.75
CA ILE A 12 26.50 17.28 -31.68
C ILE A 12 26.64 16.57 -33.02
N ASP A 13 27.05 15.32 -32.99
CA ASP A 13 27.10 14.42 -34.11
C ASP A 13 25.83 13.57 -34.17
N GLY A 14 25.02 13.77 -35.22
CA GLY A 14 23.80 13.02 -35.48
C GLY A 14 24.03 11.66 -36.17
N GLY A 15 25.26 11.27 -36.38
CA GLY A 15 25.62 10.12 -37.22
C GLY A 15 25.52 10.48 -38.74
N GLN A 16 25.92 9.58 -39.61
CA GLN A 16 25.90 9.77 -41.07
C GLN A 16 26.63 11.03 -41.56
N ASN A 17 27.72 11.43 -40.91
CA ASN A 17 28.55 12.59 -41.23
C ASN A 17 27.79 13.94 -41.12
N ARG A 18 26.80 14.06 -40.24
CA ARG A 18 26.05 15.28 -39.94
C ARG A 18 26.40 15.81 -38.57
N GLU A 19 27.04 16.96 -38.58
CA GLU A 19 27.40 17.67 -37.35
C GLU A 19 26.59 18.98 -37.26
N SER A 20 26.15 19.32 -36.04
CA SER A 20 25.56 20.62 -35.76
C SER A 20 26.25 21.22 -34.53
N ILE A 21 26.54 22.55 -34.66
CA ILE A 21 27.09 23.32 -33.55
C ILE A 21 25.91 24.05 -32.89
N VAL A 22 25.66 23.72 -31.63
CA VAL A 22 24.62 24.33 -30.80
C VAL A 22 25.24 25.08 -29.64
N SER A 23 24.56 26.13 -29.16
CA SER A 23 24.98 26.84 -27.94
C SER A 23 24.19 26.29 -26.73
N VAL A 24 24.86 26.10 -25.64
CA VAL A 24 24.23 25.62 -24.37
C VAL A 24 23.33 26.73 -23.84
N ALA A 25 22.02 26.53 -23.91
CA ALA A 25 21.01 27.49 -23.46
C ALA A 25 20.62 27.28 -21.97
N GLY A 26 20.79 26.07 -21.45
CA GLY A 26 20.42 25.76 -20.09
C GLY A 26 21.00 24.43 -19.61
N ARG A 27 20.95 24.22 -18.31
CA ARG A 27 21.30 22.95 -17.65
C ARG A 27 20.08 22.52 -16.85
N PHE A 28 19.77 21.25 -16.90
CA PHE A 28 18.69 20.65 -16.13
C PHE A 28 19.25 19.45 -15.31
N GLU A 29 18.57 19.13 -14.25
CA GLU A 29 18.89 18.00 -13.38
C GLU A 29 17.58 17.38 -12.89
N PHE A 30 17.32 16.12 -13.27
CA PHE A 30 16.16 15.37 -12.84
C PHE A 30 16.43 14.57 -11.55
N GLY A 31 17.66 14.54 -11.08
CA GLY A 31 18.07 13.76 -9.91
C GLY A 31 18.25 12.26 -10.21
N VAL A 32 18.15 11.85 -11.47
CA VAL A 32 18.38 10.48 -11.93
C VAL A 32 19.61 10.45 -12.83
N ARG A 33 20.72 9.96 -12.32
CA ARG A 33 22.04 9.99 -13.02
C ARG A 33 21.99 9.43 -14.44
N GLU A 34 21.21 8.40 -14.70
CA GLU A 34 21.09 7.80 -16.04
C GLU A 34 20.39 8.72 -17.05
N LEU A 35 19.37 9.46 -16.61
CA LEU A 35 18.68 10.46 -17.45
C LEU A 35 19.55 11.70 -17.61
N ASP A 36 20.15 12.18 -16.53
CA ASP A 36 20.96 13.40 -16.54
C ASP A 36 22.26 13.27 -17.36
N SER A 37 22.77 12.04 -17.54
CA SER A 37 24.02 11.81 -18.27
C SER A 37 23.85 11.47 -19.75
N ARG A 38 22.63 11.16 -20.21
CA ARG A 38 22.39 10.64 -21.58
C ARG A 38 21.44 11.47 -22.43
N HIS A 39 20.77 12.47 -21.86
CA HIS A 39 19.78 13.24 -22.62
C HIS A 39 20.28 14.64 -22.88
N VAL A 40 20.10 15.07 -24.13
CA VAL A 40 20.33 16.45 -24.59
C VAL A 40 19.03 16.93 -25.24
N TYR A 41 18.52 18.04 -24.77
CA TYR A 41 17.34 18.67 -25.37
C TYR A 41 17.73 19.72 -26.36
N VAL A 42 17.24 19.61 -27.57
CA VAL A 42 17.44 20.58 -28.68
C VAL A 42 16.10 20.94 -29.30
N ASP A 43 16.06 22.04 -30.08
CA ASP A 43 14.86 22.38 -30.83
C ASP A 43 14.50 21.25 -31.81
N MET A 44 13.19 20.97 -31.95
CA MET A 44 12.65 19.92 -32.82
C MET A 44 13.19 20.02 -34.27
N ARG A 45 13.30 21.22 -34.81
CA ARG A 45 13.83 21.45 -36.16
C ARG A 45 15.31 21.07 -36.27
N GLN A 46 16.08 21.36 -35.24
CA GLN A 46 17.50 20.96 -35.16
C GLN A 46 17.63 19.45 -35.08
N ALA A 47 16.83 18.80 -34.22
CA ALA A 47 16.81 17.34 -34.12
C ALA A 47 16.43 16.70 -35.47
N GLN A 48 15.40 17.18 -36.14
CA GLN A 48 14.97 16.71 -37.46
C GLN A 48 16.07 16.86 -38.52
N SER A 49 16.79 17.97 -38.50
CA SER A 49 17.92 18.21 -39.41
C SER A 49 19.09 17.26 -39.13
N LEU A 50 19.45 17.06 -37.87
CA LEU A 50 20.51 16.15 -37.44
C LEU A 50 20.20 14.71 -37.83
N LEU A 51 18.98 14.27 -37.61
CA LEU A 51 18.52 12.91 -37.87
C LEU A 51 18.05 12.65 -39.29
N ASN A 52 18.07 13.69 -40.17
CA ASN A 52 17.54 13.64 -41.53
C ASN A 52 16.07 13.21 -41.63
N LEU A 53 15.24 13.68 -40.70
CA LEU A 53 13.82 13.39 -40.59
C LEU A 53 12.95 14.66 -40.66
N PRO A 54 12.96 15.38 -41.78
CA PRO A 54 12.21 16.65 -41.91
C PRO A 54 10.70 16.38 -41.72
N GLY A 55 10.09 17.11 -40.79
CA GLY A 55 8.65 17.00 -40.51
C GLY A 55 8.20 15.72 -39.84
N ALA A 56 9.10 14.83 -39.44
CA ALA A 56 8.78 13.59 -38.76
C ALA A 56 9.07 13.68 -37.25
N ALA A 57 8.41 12.82 -36.49
CA ALA A 57 8.70 12.55 -35.07
C ALA A 57 8.87 11.05 -34.89
N THR A 58 9.82 10.64 -34.06
CA THR A 58 10.06 9.24 -33.77
C THR A 58 9.14 8.74 -32.67
N THR A 59 8.75 9.62 -31.74
CA THR A 59 7.91 9.31 -30.60
C THR A 59 6.98 10.48 -30.32
N ILE A 60 5.75 10.17 -29.92
CA ILE A 60 4.76 11.15 -29.44
C ILE A 60 4.38 10.74 -28.02
N ASP A 61 4.66 11.61 -27.08
CA ASP A 61 4.26 11.40 -25.68
C ASP A 61 2.86 11.97 -25.46
N VAL A 62 1.97 11.14 -24.93
CA VAL A 62 0.59 11.49 -24.61
C VAL A 62 0.41 11.50 -23.10
N THR A 63 0.02 12.67 -22.58
CA THR A 63 -0.31 12.82 -21.16
C THR A 63 -1.77 12.45 -20.93
N VAL A 64 -2.04 11.67 -19.90
CA VAL A 64 -3.38 11.25 -19.48
C VAL A 64 -3.64 11.74 -18.07
N ASP A 65 -4.90 12.11 -17.76
CA ASP A 65 -5.29 12.58 -16.42
C ASP A 65 -5.26 11.45 -15.38
N ASP A 66 -5.72 10.27 -15.78
CA ASP A 66 -5.64 9.07 -14.94
C ASP A 66 -4.47 8.19 -15.41
N ILE A 67 -3.43 8.13 -14.59
CA ILE A 67 -2.22 7.34 -14.87
C ILE A 67 -2.50 5.84 -15.03
N PHE A 68 -3.53 5.31 -14.37
CA PHE A 68 -3.91 3.89 -14.46
C PHE A 68 -4.79 3.59 -15.69
N ALA A 69 -5.41 4.59 -16.29
CA ALA A 69 -6.14 4.46 -17.56
C ALA A 69 -5.21 4.42 -18.80
N ALA A 70 -3.91 4.69 -18.63
CA ALA A 70 -2.94 4.78 -19.72
C ALA A 70 -2.94 3.55 -20.64
N GLN A 71 -3.11 2.35 -20.11
CA GLN A 71 -3.15 1.12 -20.92
C GLN A 71 -4.39 1.06 -21.82
N THR A 72 -5.55 1.49 -21.31
CA THR A 72 -6.79 1.54 -22.09
C THR A 72 -6.70 2.60 -23.20
N VAL A 73 -6.11 3.76 -22.89
CA VAL A 73 -5.88 4.84 -23.84
C VAL A 73 -4.89 4.40 -24.92
N ALA A 74 -3.77 3.79 -24.56
CA ALA A 74 -2.78 3.27 -25.51
C ALA A 74 -3.41 2.25 -26.47
N ALA A 75 -4.19 1.30 -25.95
CA ALA A 75 -4.91 0.33 -26.78
C ALA A 75 -5.94 1.02 -27.71
N GLY A 76 -6.56 2.12 -27.28
CA GLY A 76 -7.45 2.94 -28.10
C GLY A 76 -6.72 3.65 -29.23
N ILE A 77 -5.57 4.24 -28.96
CA ILE A 77 -4.70 4.91 -29.94
C ILE A 77 -4.21 3.90 -30.97
N ALA A 78 -3.66 2.76 -30.52
CA ALA A 78 -3.16 1.70 -31.40
C ALA A 78 -4.23 1.23 -32.39
N ARG A 79 -5.47 1.00 -31.94
CA ARG A 79 -6.59 0.58 -32.80
C ARG A 79 -7.00 1.64 -33.82
N ARG A 80 -6.92 2.93 -33.48
CA ARG A 80 -7.34 4.04 -34.37
C ARG A 80 -6.29 4.41 -35.38
N THR A 81 -5.02 4.35 -35.00
CA THR A 81 -3.90 4.83 -35.83
C THR A 81 -3.15 3.72 -36.52
N GLY A 82 -3.27 2.48 -36.08
CA GLY A 82 -2.42 1.36 -36.50
C GLY A 82 -0.96 1.47 -36.05
N LEU A 83 -0.62 2.46 -35.24
CA LEU A 83 0.72 2.69 -34.70
C LEU A 83 0.92 1.89 -33.41
N LYS A 84 2.18 1.63 -33.10
CA LYS A 84 2.56 1.06 -31.81
C LYS A 84 2.35 2.12 -30.72
N ALA A 85 1.45 1.86 -29.78
CA ALA A 85 1.24 2.70 -28.60
C ALA A 85 1.48 1.85 -27.36
N GLU A 86 2.40 2.27 -26.53
CA GLU A 86 2.80 1.59 -25.29
C GLU A 86 2.38 2.45 -24.09
N SER A 87 1.86 1.81 -23.05
CA SER A 87 1.61 2.50 -21.81
C SER A 87 2.89 2.55 -20.95
N TRP A 88 2.99 3.55 -20.08
CA TRP A 88 4.09 3.63 -19.13
C TRP A 88 4.21 2.36 -18.26
N MET A 89 3.09 1.67 -18.02
CA MET A 89 3.05 0.42 -17.25
C MET A 89 3.72 -0.74 -18.00
N GLU A 90 3.59 -0.80 -19.33
CA GLU A 90 4.26 -1.79 -20.15
C GLU A 90 5.75 -1.50 -20.26
N THR A 91 6.09 -0.22 -20.48
CA THR A 91 7.49 0.23 -20.55
C THR A 91 8.22 0.00 -19.21
N ASN A 92 7.52 0.13 -18.09
CA ASN A 92 8.07 -0.08 -16.75
C ASN A 92 7.55 -1.38 -16.09
N ALA A 93 7.46 -2.47 -16.85
CA ALA A 93 6.92 -3.73 -16.37
C ALA A 93 7.66 -4.27 -15.13
N GLN A 94 8.97 -4.06 -15.01
CA GLN A 94 9.74 -4.44 -13.83
C GLN A 94 9.29 -3.68 -12.58
N LEU A 95 9.08 -2.36 -12.69
CA LEU A 95 8.55 -1.56 -11.60
C LEU A 95 7.15 -2.03 -11.19
N MET A 96 6.28 -2.28 -12.16
CA MET A 96 4.94 -2.78 -11.89
C MET A 96 4.95 -4.16 -11.20
N ASN A 97 5.85 -5.05 -11.59
CA ASN A 97 6.03 -6.34 -10.95
C ASN A 97 6.56 -6.20 -9.52
N ALA A 98 7.51 -5.27 -9.29
CA ALA A 98 8.02 -4.96 -7.95
C ALA A 98 6.90 -4.43 -7.04
N LEU A 99 6.09 -3.48 -7.52
CA LEU A 99 4.96 -2.93 -6.77
C LEU A 99 3.89 -4.00 -6.46
N ARG A 100 3.60 -4.88 -7.41
CA ARG A 100 2.67 -6.02 -7.20
C ARG A 100 3.23 -6.99 -6.15
N SER A 101 4.49 -7.34 -6.25
CA SER A 101 5.15 -8.22 -5.27
C SER A 101 5.14 -7.61 -3.88
N GLN A 102 5.42 -6.30 -3.78
CA GLN A 102 5.34 -5.55 -2.52
C GLN A 102 3.92 -5.57 -1.95
N SER A 103 2.90 -5.33 -2.78
CA SER A 103 1.50 -5.36 -2.36
C SER A 103 1.08 -6.75 -1.87
N LEU A 104 1.45 -7.81 -2.60
CA LEU A 104 1.19 -9.19 -2.19
C LEU A 104 1.88 -9.53 -0.87
N SER A 105 3.16 -9.16 -0.71
CA SER A 105 3.90 -9.37 0.54
C SER A 105 3.22 -8.67 1.72
N THR A 106 2.82 -7.41 1.54
CA THR A 106 2.11 -6.64 2.57
C THR A 106 0.77 -7.30 2.92
N GLN A 107 0.02 -7.77 1.92
CA GLN A 107 -1.25 -8.45 2.14
C GLN A 107 -1.07 -9.79 2.88
N MET A 108 -0.05 -10.57 2.53
CA MET A 108 0.29 -11.81 3.24
C MET A 108 0.65 -11.52 4.70
N ILE A 109 1.56 -10.57 4.94
CA ILE A 109 1.95 -10.18 6.31
C ILE A 109 0.73 -9.75 7.11
N SER A 110 -0.12 -8.89 6.56
CA SER A 110 -1.33 -8.40 7.22
C SER A 110 -2.30 -9.54 7.55
N THR A 111 -2.44 -10.51 6.65
CA THR A 111 -3.28 -11.69 6.87
C THR A 111 -2.74 -12.56 8.01
N PHE A 112 -1.43 -12.84 8.03
CA PHE A 112 -0.82 -13.63 9.11
C PHE A 112 -0.87 -12.90 10.46
N VAL A 113 -0.67 -11.58 10.47
CA VAL A 113 -0.82 -10.77 11.69
C VAL A 113 -2.26 -10.83 12.19
N ALA A 114 -3.25 -10.63 11.31
CA ALA A 114 -4.66 -10.72 11.69
C ALA A 114 -5.03 -12.10 12.25
N LEU A 115 -4.54 -13.18 11.63
CA LEU A 115 -4.73 -14.54 12.10
C LEU A 115 -4.09 -14.76 13.49
N SER A 116 -2.87 -14.28 13.67
CA SER A 116 -2.16 -14.39 14.96
C SER A 116 -2.90 -13.65 16.07
N VAL A 117 -3.38 -12.44 15.80
CA VAL A 117 -4.19 -11.65 16.73
C VAL A 117 -5.51 -12.39 17.05
N ALA A 118 -6.17 -12.94 16.02
CA ALA A 118 -7.41 -13.68 16.17
C ALA A 118 -7.23 -14.90 17.09
N LEU A 119 -6.17 -15.68 16.88
CA LEU A 119 -5.83 -16.81 17.73
C LEU A 119 -5.48 -16.40 19.17
N GLY A 120 -4.76 -15.29 19.33
CA GLY A 120 -4.44 -14.71 20.63
C GLY A 120 -5.69 -14.33 21.42
N ILE A 121 -6.63 -13.59 20.80
CA ILE A 121 -7.91 -13.22 21.42
C ILE A 121 -8.73 -14.47 21.78
N ALA A 122 -8.82 -15.43 20.85
CA ALA A 122 -9.55 -16.68 21.09
C ALA A 122 -8.95 -17.48 22.25
N SER A 123 -7.62 -17.52 22.37
CA SER A 123 -6.91 -18.19 23.47
C SER A 123 -7.21 -17.54 24.82
N VAL A 124 -7.06 -16.21 24.91
CA VAL A 124 -7.33 -15.47 26.15
C VAL A 124 -8.80 -15.64 26.59
N LEU A 125 -9.75 -15.55 25.65
CA LEU A 125 -11.15 -15.73 25.95
C LEU A 125 -11.47 -17.18 26.34
N SER A 126 -10.84 -18.18 25.72
CA SER A 126 -11.01 -19.59 26.10
C SER A 126 -10.54 -19.85 27.53
N VAL A 127 -9.38 -19.32 27.93
CA VAL A 127 -8.89 -19.39 29.30
C VAL A 127 -9.84 -18.66 30.26
N SER A 128 -10.33 -17.48 29.89
CA SER A 128 -11.32 -16.73 30.69
C SER A 128 -12.61 -17.52 30.90
N VAL A 129 -13.11 -18.25 29.90
CA VAL A 129 -14.29 -19.11 30.00
C VAL A 129 -14.02 -20.25 31.04
N VAL A 130 -12.87 -20.94 30.95
CA VAL A 130 -12.51 -22.01 31.84
C VAL A 130 -12.41 -21.50 33.28
N GLN A 131 -11.74 -20.36 33.50
CA GLN A 131 -11.58 -19.80 34.87
C GLN A 131 -12.91 -19.36 35.49
N ARG A 132 -13.90 -18.96 34.65
CA ARG A 132 -15.22 -18.50 35.13
C ARG A 132 -16.34 -19.51 34.93
N THR A 133 -15.99 -20.78 34.69
CA THR A 133 -17.00 -21.83 34.41
C THR A 133 -18.05 -21.92 35.51
N ARG A 134 -17.63 -21.87 36.80
CA ARG A 134 -18.55 -21.92 37.93
C ARG A 134 -19.49 -20.71 38.01
N GLU A 135 -18.97 -19.50 37.79
CA GLU A 135 -19.77 -18.28 37.78
C GLU A 135 -20.82 -18.31 36.66
N ILE A 136 -20.41 -18.77 35.45
CA ILE A 136 -21.27 -18.94 34.29
C ILE A 136 -22.37 -19.99 34.63
N GLY A 137 -22.02 -21.09 35.25
CA GLY A 137 -22.96 -22.14 35.68
C GLY A 137 -24.00 -21.61 36.65
N ILE A 138 -23.60 -20.85 37.68
CA ILE A 138 -24.50 -20.22 38.64
C ILE A 138 -25.46 -19.23 37.95
N LEU A 139 -24.96 -18.35 37.08
CA LEU A 139 -25.78 -17.41 36.35
C LEU A 139 -26.83 -18.11 35.46
N ARG A 140 -26.43 -19.24 34.85
CA ARG A 140 -27.34 -20.02 34.01
C ARG A 140 -28.37 -20.78 34.87
N ALA A 141 -28.00 -21.29 36.03
CA ALA A 141 -28.93 -21.90 36.97
C ALA A 141 -29.97 -20.90 37.50
N MET A 142 -29.60 -19.60 37.63
CA MET A 142 -30.50 -18.52 37.97
C MET A 142 -31.37 -18.03 36.79
N GLY A 143 -31.26 -18.66 35.62
CA GLY A 143 -32.14 -18.36 34.45
C GLY A 143 -31.49 -17.49 33.36
N ALA A 144 -30.20 -17.22 33.41
CA ALA A 144 -29.53 -16.47 32.30
C ALA A 144 -29.58 -17.29 31.01
N ARG A 145 -29.99 -16.63 29.91
CA ARG A 145 -30.13 -17.26 28.60
C ARG A 145 -28.76 -17.44 27.93
N GLN A 146 -28.63 -18.51 27.13
CA GLN A 146 -27.43 -18.76 26.33
C GLN A 146 -27.00 -17.56 25.49
N GLN A 147 -27.97 -16.87 24.89
CA GLN A 147 -27.72 -15.68 24.08
C GLN A 147 -27.12 -14.49 24.87
N GLN A 148 -27.43 -14.40 26.16
CA GLN A 148 -26.84 -13.36 27.02
C GLN A 148 -25.37 -13.67 27.27
N MET A 149 -25.02 -14.90 27.56
CA MET A 149 -23.62 -15.33 27.69
C MET A 149 -22.84 -15.12 26.41
N LEU A 150 -23.40 -15.52 25.27
CA LEU A 150 -22.81 -15.28 23.96
C LEU A 150 -22.50 -13.78 23.73
N ARG A 151 -23.47 -12.91 24.00
CA ARG A 151 -23.30 -11.45 23.84
C ARG A 151 -22.19 -10.89 24.72
N VAL A 152 -22.10 -11.33 25.97
CA VAL A 152 -21.05 -10.87 26.90
C VAL A 152 -19.65 -11.16 26.34
N PHE A 153 -19.40 -12.38 25.87
CA PHE A 153 -18.10 -12.75 25.31
C PHE A 153 -17.82 -12.08 23.96
N LEU A 154 -18.85 -11.87 23.13
CA LEU A 154 -18.69 -11.12 21.87
C LEU A 154 -18.32 -9.64 22.12
N ILE A 155 -18.98 -9.00 23.10
CA ILE A 155 -18.67 -7.63 23.53
C ILE A 155 -17.24 -7.58 24.11
N GLN A 156 -16.85 -8.57 24.90
CA GLN A 156 -15.49 -8.64 25.42
C GLN A 156 -14.45 -8.75 24.31
N GLY A 157 -14.70 -9.57 23.29
CA GLY A 157 -13.84 -9.65 22.09
C GLY A 157 -13.79 -8.34 21.31
N ALA A 158 -14.93 -7.66 21.16
CA ALA A 158 -15.00 -6.34 20.54
C ALA A 158 -14.18 -5.29 21.30
N LEU A 159 -14.31 -5.27 22.64
CA LEU A 159 -13.56 -4.34 23.50
C LEU A 159 -12.04 -4.60 23.44
N LEU A 160 -11.61 -5.87 23.43
CA LEU A 160 -10.20 -6.22 23.27
C LEU A 160 -9.67 -5.78 21.91
N GLY A 161 -10.42 -6.03 20.83
CA GLY A 161 -10.07 -5.58 19.49
C GLY A 161 -9.99 -4.06 19.39
N LEU A 162 -10.97 -3.34 19.95
CA LEU A 162 -11.01 -1.88 19.97
C LEU A 162 -9.84 -1.30 20.78
N ALA A 163 -9.65 -1.74 22.02
CA ALA A 163 -8.60 -1.23 22.90
C ALA A 163 -7.21 -1.50 22.29
N GLY A 164 -6.99 -2.74 21.81
CA GLY A 164 -5.73 -3.10 21.15
C GLY A 164 -5.45 -2.27 19.91
N SER A 165 -6.47 -2.03 19.08
CA SER A 165 -6.29 -1.22 17.86
C SER A 165 -6.07 0.26 18.15
N LEU A 166 -6.70 0.83 19.18
CA LEU A 166 -6.44 2.21 19.59
C LEU A 166 -5.01 2.38 20.12
N LEU A 167 -4.56 1.49 21.00
CA LEU A 167 -3.19 1.52 21.52
C LEU A 167 -2.16 1.29 20.41
N GLY A 168 -2.40 0.30 19.54
CA GLY A 168 -1.56 0.03 18.38
C GLY A 168 -1.55 1.17 17.38
N GLY A 169 -2.70 1.81 17.16
CA GLY A 169 -2.83 2.98 16.30
C GLY A 169 -2.04 4.18 16.83
N ILE A 170 -2.16 4.49 18.12
CA ILE A 170 -1.40 5.58 18.76
C ILE A 170 0.11 5.30 18.66
N ALA A 171 0.54 4.07 18.96
CA ALA A 171 1.93 3.67 18.84
C ALA A 171 2.44 3.76 17.38
N GLY A 172 1.66 3.27 16.41
CA GLY A 172 2.00 3.33 14.99
C GLY A 172 2.12 4.75 14.47
N TYR A 173 1.15 5.63 14.80
CA TYR A 173 1.21 7.05 14.45
C TYR A 173 2.39 7.76 15.11
N GLY A 174 2.68 7.42 16.38
CA GLY A 174 3.85 7.94 17.08
C GLY A 174 5.17 7.56 16.40
N LEU A 175 5.31 6.30 15.98
CA LEU A 175 6.49 5.82 15.25
C LEU A 175 6.65 6.50 13.90
N VAL A 176 5.57 6.63 13.11
CA VAL A 176 5.62 7.32 11.82
C VAL A 176 5.92 8.81 12.01
N GLY A 177 5.31 9.45 13.02
CA GLY A 177 5.60 10.84 13.37
C GLY A 177 7.06 11.05 13.76
N MET A 178 7.61 10.16 14.57
CA MET A 178 9.02 10.17 14.95
C MET A 178 9.94 9.97 13.74
N PHE A 179 9.60 9.03 12.85
CA PHE A 179 10.36 8.83 11.61
C PHE A 179 10.33 10.08 10.72
N ASN A 180 9.18 10.71 10.51
CA ASN A 180 9.07 11.93 9.73
C ASN A 180 9.84 13.11 10.34
N MET A 181 10.02 13.12 11.65
CA MET A 181 10.73 14.18 12.37
C MET A 181 12.26 14.02 12.26
N PHE A 182 12.76 12.78 12.35
CA PHE A 182 14.19 12.49 12.35
C PHE A 182 14.71 11.92 11.02
N GLY A 183 13.86 11.29 10.21
CA GLY A 183 14.21 10.62 8.95
C GLY A 183 13.76 11.34 7.68
N ALA A 184 13.23 12.55 7.78
CA ALA A 184 12.59 13.30 6.68
C ALA A 184 13.48 13.62 5.47
N THR A 185 14.81 13.40 5.58
CA THR A 185 15.76 13.58 4.45
C THR A 185 15.68 12.48 3.41
N LEU A 186 15.10 11.32 3.74
CA LEU A 186 15.01 10.18 2.84
C LEU A 186 13.68 10.17 2.07
N PHE A 187 12.57 10.19 2.77
CA PHE A 187 11.22 10.29 2.20
C PHE A 187 10.21 10.61 3.31
N TYR A 188 9.11 11.25 2.94
CA TYR A 188 8.02 11.59 3.85
C TYR A 188 6.91 10.54 3.77
N ILE A 189 6.49 10.00 4.92
CA ILE A 189 5.37 9.07 5.00
C ILE A 189 4.09 9.84 5.32
N PRO A 190 3.13 9.96 4.38
CA PRO A 190 1.89 10.66 4.64
C PRO A 190 1.04 9.90 5.66
N LEU A 191 0.64 10.58 6.73
CA LEU A 191 -0.28 10.06 7.73
C LEU A 191 -1.71 10.26 7.24
N ASN A 192 -2.38 9.18 6.90
CA ASN A 192 -3.79 9.21 6.49
C ASN A 192 -4.69 8.76 7.66
N PRO A 193 -5.47 9.68 8.28
CA PRO A 193 -6.34 9.34 9.41
C PRO A 193 -7.40 8.28 9.08
N TRP A 194 -7.83 8.21 7.81
CA TRP A 194 -8.80 7.21 7.36
C TRP A 194 -8.29 5.78 7.53
N LEU A 195 -6.99 5.56 7.34
CA LEU A 195 -6.38 4.24 7.55
C LEU A 195 -6.49 3.79 9.01
N LEU A 196 -6.37 4.71 9.96
CA LEU A 196 -6.55 4.41 11.38
C LEU A 196 -7.99 3.95 11.68
N VAL A 197 -8.97 4.66 11.14
CA VAL A 197 -10.40 4.30 11.30
C VAL A 197 -10.67 2.93 10.69
N ALA A 198 -10.20 2.68 9.47
CA ALA A 198 -10.37 1.41 8.79
C ALA A 198 -9.68 0.25 9.54
N ALA A 199 -8.45 0.46 10.01
CA ALA A 199 -7.71 -0.53 10.79
C ALA A 199 -8.41 -0.84 12.13
N THR A 200 -8.90 0.19 12.83
CA THR A 200 -9.67 0.03 14.09
C THR A 200 -10.96 -0.76 13.85
N GLY A 201 -11.70 -0.44 12.79
CA GLY A 201 -12.90 -1.18 12.41
C GLY A 201 -12.60 -2.64 12.11
N LEU A 202 -11.58 -2.91 11.30
CA LEU A 202 -11.16 -4.27 10.96
C LEU A 202 -10.72 -5.06 12.18
N ALA A 203 -9.91 -4.47 13.07
CA ALA A 203 -9.46 -5.10 14.30
C ALA A 203 -10.61 -5.43 15.26
N THR A 204 -11.59 -4.52 15.38
CA THR A 204 -12.78 -4.75 16.20
C THR A 204 -13.61 -5.92 15.64
N ILE A 205 -13.82 -5.95 14.33
CA ILE A 205 -14.53 -7.03 13.63
C ILE A 205 -13.79 -8.36 13.85
N THR A 206 -12.47 -8.37 13.68
CA THR A 206 -11.63 -9.56 13.93
C THR A 206 -11.76 -10.03 15.39
N GLY A 207 -11.78 -9.11 16.36
CA GLY A 207 -12.01 -9.41 17.76
C GLY A 207 -13.35 -10.10 18.04
N ILE A 208 -14.43 -9.61 17.41
CA ILE A 208 -15.76 -10.23 17.52
C ILE A 208 -15.76 -11.64 16.93
N PHE A 209 -15.21 -11.82 15.72
CA PHE A 209 -15.16 -13.15 15.09
C PHE A 209 -14.31 -14.12 15.89
N SER A 210 -13.18 -13.70 16.42
CA SER A 210 -12.27 -14.50 17.23
C SER A 210 -12.93 -14.97 18.55
N ALA A 211 -13.80 -14.12 19.10
CA ALA A 211 -14.56 -14.44 20.30
C ALA A 211 -15.72 -15.41 20.04
N ALA A 212 -16.15 -15.62 18.79
CA ALA A 212 -17.34 -16.39 18.49
C ALA A 212 -17.24 -17.85 18.96
N LEU A 213 -16.09 -18.50 18.78
CA LEU A 213 -15.89 -19.90 19.18
C LEU A 213 -15.87 -20.06 20.70
N PRO A 214 -15.04 -19.33 21.50
CA PRO A 214 -15.10 -19.41 22.96
C PRO A 214 -16.45 -18.96 23.53
N ALA A 215 -17.08 -17.95 22.94
CA ALA A 215 -18.41 -17.50 23.36
C ALA A 215 -19.49 -18.58 23.21
N ARG A 216 -19.46 -19.33 22.09
CA ARG A 216 -20.35 -20.49 21.89
C ARG A 216 -20.09 -21.60 22.90
N ARG A 217 -18.83 -21.88 23.20
CA ARG A 217 -18.48 -22.88 24.23
C ARG A 217 -18.99 -22.46 25.60
N ALA A 218 -18.78 -21.21 26.02
CA ALA A 218 -19.30 -20.67 27.25
C ALA A 218 -20.84 -20.74 27.34
N ALA A 219 -21.53 -20.40 26.24
CA ALA A 219 -22.99 -20.44 26.17
C ALA A 219 -23.56 -21.87 26.21
N ALA A 220 -22.80 -22.88 25.80
CA ALA A 220 -23.22 -24.29 25.78
C ALA A 220 -22.92 -25.05 27.07
N LEU A 221 -22.25 -24.45 28.08
CA LEU A 221 -21.95 -25.12 29.36
C LEU A 221 -23.22 -25.57 30.06
N ASP A 222 -23.23 -26.83 30.54
CA ASP A 222 -24.31 -27.37 31.38
C ASP A 222 -24.17 -26.82 32.82
N PRO A 223 -25.21 -26.19 33.39
CA PRO A 223 -25.17 -25.63 34.74
C PRO A 223 -24.81 -26.66 35.79
N VAL A 224 -25.28 -27.92 35.62
CA VAL A 224 -25.03 -29.02 36.60
C VAL A 224 -23.58 -29.44 36.57
N GLU A 225 -22.97 -29.63 35.40
CA GLU A 225 -21.57 -29.98 35.26
C GLU A 225 -20.64 -28.84 35.71
N ALA A 226 -20.99 -27.61 35.38
CA ALA A 226 -20.21 -26.40 35.71
C ALA A 226 -20.09 -26.20 37.26
N ILE A 227 -21.10 -26.58 38.03
CA ILE A 227 -21.09 -26.47 39.50
C ILE A 227 -20.40 -27.65 40.14
N ARG A 228 -20.44 -28.84 39.52
CA ARG A 228 -19.85 -30.08 40.08
C ARG A 228 -18.34 -30.17 39.89
N HIS A 229 -17.78 -29.59 38.85
CA HIS A 229 -16.36 -29.68 38.49
C HIS A 229 -15.61 -28.34 38.56
N GLY A 230 -16.21 -27.28 39.09
CA GLY A 230 -15.62 -25.95 39.28
C GLY A 230 -15.04 -25.72 40.68
#